data_c133f727badfe7d3f695f9b57bd403d2
#
_entry.id   c133f727badfe7d3f695f9b57bd403d2
#
_cell.length_a   1.000
_cell.length_b   1.000
_cell.length_c   1.000
_cell.angle_alpha   90.00
_cell.angle_beta   90.00
_cell.angle_gamma   90.00
#
_symmetry.space_group_name_H-M   'P 1'
#
loop_
_entity.id
_entity.type
_entity.pdbx_description
1 polymer ?
#
loop_
_entity_poly.entity_id
_entity_poly.type
_entity_poly.pdbx_seq_one_letter_code
_entity_poly.pdbx_strand_id
1 'polypeptide(L)'
;MEAAKQFRKRNAILACLQRATTHPSAEMVYEMLQKEHPDISLATVYRNLARFKSQGLVNSVATVHGVERFDAMTHPHVHFICTLCDAIVDLPQMEIPESLSAEAEEISGCRVQNCRMTFTGLWEKCASK
;
A
#
# COMPACT_ATOMS: atom_id res chain seq x y z
N MET A 1 25.70 10.70 -14.10
CA MET A 1 24.73 10.66 -15.19
C MET A 1 23.32 10.71 -14.65
N GLU A 2 22.49 11.53 -15.24
CA GLU A 2 21.12 11.77 -14.75
C GLU A 2 20.27 10.50 -14.76
N ALA A 3 20.34 9.74 -15.85
CA ALA A 3 19.57 8.50 -15.96
C ALA A 3 19.98 7.47 -14.91
N ALA A 4 21.27 7.35 -14.60
CA ALA A 4 21.77 6.44 -13.58
C ALA A 4 21.32 6.86 -12.18
N LYS A 5 21.30 8.18 -11.91
CA LYS A 5 20.80 8.70 -10.62
C LYS A 5 19.33 8.41 -10.44
N GLN A 6 18.52 8.62 -11.48
CA GLN A 6 17.08 8.39 -11.43
C GLN A 6 16.78 6.90 -11.24
N PHE A 7 17.52 6.03 -11.90
CA PHE A 7 17.39 4.58 -11.77
C PHE A 7 17.73 4.13 -10.35
N ARG A 8 18.80 4.66 -9.76
CA ARG A 8 19.21 4.35 -8.40
C ARG A 8 18.14 4.79 -7.38
N LYS A 9 17.61 5.99 -7.56
CA LYS A 9 16.54 6.53 -6.69
C LYS A 9 15.28 5.69 -6.79
N ARG A 10 14.88 5.33 -8.01
CA ARG A 10 13.73 4.47 -8.26
C ARG A 10 13.87 3.13 -7.51
N ASN A 11 15.03 2.50 -7.67
CA ASN A 11 15.27 1.20 -7.05
C ASN A 11 15.30 1.29 -5.52
N ALA A 12 15.83 2.38 -4.97
CA ALA A 12 15.86 2.59 -3.52
C ALA A 12 14.45 2.72 -2.97
N ILE A 13 13.57 3.44 -3.66
CA ILE A 13 12.18 3.63 -3.24
C ILE A 13 11.43 2.29 -3.30
N LEU A 14 11.56 1.56 -4.39
CA LEU A 14 10.90 0.27 -4.54
C LEU A 14 11.37 -0.74 -3.49
N ALA A 15 12.68 -0.82 -3.26
CA ALA A 15 13.26 -1.71 -2.25
C ALA A 15 12.76 -1.36 -0.85
N CYS A 16 12.62 -0.07 -0.55
CA CYS A 16 12.07 0.40 0.72
C CYS A 16 10.66 -0.14 0.94
N LEU A 17 9.81 -0.04 -0.08
CA LEU A 17 8.43 -0.55 -0.02
C LEU A 17 8.40 -2.06 0.13
N GLN A 18 9.28 -2.78 -0.56
CA GLN A 18 9.33 -4.24 -0.51
C GLN A 18 9.73 -4.76 0.87
N ARG A 19 10.54 -3.99 1.61
CA ARG A 19 10.96 -4.34 2.97
C ARG A 19 9.96 -3.89 4.04
N ALA A 20 9.13 -2.91 3.71
CA ALA A 20 8.22 -2.31 4.70
C ALA A 20 7.05 -3.22 5.00
N THR A 21 6.72 -3.35 6.29
CA THR A 21 5.55 -4.09 6.75
C THR A 21 4.45 -3.16 7.23
N THR A 22 4.72 -1.85 7.27
CA THR A 22 3.82 -0.84 7.83
C THR A 22 2.89 -0.21 6.79
N HIS A 23 3.06 -0.55 5.51
CA HIS A 23 2.31 0.04 4.40
C HIS A 23 2.48 1.56 4.41
N PRO A 24 3.68 2.05 4.09
CA PRO A 24 4.02 3.45 4.30
C PRO A 24 3.33 4.40 3.33
N SER A 25 3.15 5.64 3.78
CA SER A 25 2.81 6.76 2.92
C SER A 25 4.07 7.25 2.20
N ALA A 26 3.89 8.19 1.25
CA ALA A 26 5.02 8.79 0.55
C ALA A 26 5.98 9.49 1.53
N GLU A 27 5.44 10.21 2.50
CA GLU A 27 6.24 10.91 3.51
C GLU A 27 7.04 9.93 4.37
N MET A 28 6.44 8.80 4.74
CA MET A 28 7.12 7.76 5.51
C MET A 28 8.27 7.14 4.72
N VAL A 29 8.07 6.87 3.44
CA VAL A 29 9.13 6.37 2.55
C VAL A 29 10.26 7.38 2.48
N TYR A 30 9.92 8.66 2.30
CA TYR A 30 10.89 9.75 2.25
C TYR A 30 11.75 9.77 3.53
N GLU A 31 11.13 9.71 4.70
CA GLU A 31 11.83 9.71 5.98
C GLU A 31 12.74 8.49 6.13
N MET A 32 12.25 7.31 5.73
CA MET A 32 13.03 6.08 5.83
C MET A 32 14.28 6.09 4.95
N LEU A 33 14.26 6.85 3.84
CA LEU A 33 15.37 6.89 2.90
C LEU A 33 16.37 8.02 3.15
N GLN A 34 16.07 8.96 4.05
CA GLN A 34 16.88 10.18 4.20
C GLN A 34 18.33 9.92 4.59
N LYS A 35 18.60 8.91 5.44
CA LYS A 35 19.97 8.64 5.90
C LYS A 35 20.87 8.11 4.78
N GLU A 36 20.36 7.16 4.00
CA GLU A 36 21.15 6.49 2.96
C GLU A 36 21.09 7.22 1.62
N HIS A 37 20.01 7.96 1.38
CA HIS A 37 19.78 8.62 0.10
C HIS A 37 19.29 10.05 0.33
N PRO A 38 20.15 10.94 0.87
CA PRO A 38 19.73 12.31 1.18
C PRO A 38 19.40 13.15 -0.07
N ASP A 39 19.79 12.68 -1.25
CA ASP A 39 19.51 13.34 -2.52
C ASP A 39 18.10 13.03 -3.07
N ILE A 40 17.36 12.15 -2.43
CA ILE A 40 15.98 11.86 -2.85
C ILE A 40 15.04 12.87 -2.22
N SER A 41 14.32 13.62 -3.05
CA SER A 41 13.32 14.58 -2.59
C SER A 41 11.95 13.91 -2.41
N LEU A 42 11.09 14.55 -1.63
CA LEU A 42 9.71 14.08 -1.47
C LEU A 42 8.96 14.03 -2.81
N ALA A 43 9.19 15.04 -3.66
CA ALA A 43 8.59 15.05 -5.01
C ALA A 43 9.01 13.83 -5.83
N THR A 44 10.28 13.42 -5.72
CA THR A 44 10.78 12.22 -6.40
C THR A 44 10.08 10.97 -5.89
N VAL A 45 9.85 10.88 -4.58
CA VAL A 45 9.11 9.76 -3.99
C VAL A 45 7.69 9.69 -4.56
N TYR A 46 6.97 10.81 -4.57
CA TYR A 46 5.61 10.86 -5.11
C TYR A 46 5.54 10.44 -6.59
N ARG A 47 6.47 10.95 -7.41
CA ARG A 47 6.51 10.61 -8.85
C ARG A 47 6.74 9.13 -9.06
N ASN A 48 7.66 8.54 -8.30
CA ASN A 48 7.96 7.12 -8.44
C ASN A 48 6.82 6.24 -7.95
N LEU A 49 6.18 6.60 -6.84
CA LEU A 49 5.01 5.87 -6.35
C LEU A 49 3.86 5.88 -7.35
N ALA A 50 3.59 7.03 -7.95
CA ALA A 50 2.55 7.14 -8.98
C ALA A 50 2.88 6.26 -10.19
N ARG A 51 4.14 6.24 -10.60
CA ARG A 51 4.61 5.42 -11.73
C ARG A 51 4.50 3.93 -11.40
N PHE A 52 4.94 3.51 -10.20
CA PHE A 52 4.84 2.12 -9.77
C PHE A 52 3.40 1.66 -9.71
N LYS A 53 2.51 2.52 -9.21
CA LYS A 53 1.09 2.22 -9.14
C LYS A 53 0.52 2.00 -10.55
N SER A 54 0.85 2.86 -11.50
CA SER A 54 0.38 2.72 -12.89
C SER A 54 0.95 1.49 -13.58
N GLN A 55 2.13 1.04 -13.18
CA GLN A 55 2.79 -0.16 -13.71
C GLN A 55 2.37 -1.45 -13.00
N GLY A 56 1.56 -1.35 -11.95
CA GLY A 56 1.13 -2.51 -11.18
C GLY A 56 2.16 -3.07 -10.22
N LEU A 57 3.24 -2.33 -9.95
CA LEU A 57 4.30 -2.76 -9.04
C LEU A 57 3.97 -2.49 -7.57
N VAL A 58 3.09 -1.55 -7.30
CA VAL A 58 2.59 -1.27 -5.97
C VAL A 58 1.09 -1.00 -6.03
N ASN A 59 0.40 -1.25 -4.93
CA ASN A 59 -1.01 -0.92 -4.77
C ASN A 59 -1.18 0.17 -3.73
N SER A 60 -2.19 1.00 -3.93
CA SER A 60 -2.70 1.88 -2.88
C SER A 60 -3.62 1.03 -2.01
N VAL A 61 -3.23 0.81 -0.76
CA VAL A 61 -3.95 -0.09 0.16
C VAL A 61 -5.18 0.60 0.73
N ALA A 62 -4.99 1.83 1.16
CA ALA A 62 -6.02 2.60 1.84
C ALA A 62 -5.62 4.06 1.88
N THR A 63 -6.61 4.93 2.10
CA THR A 63 -6.36 6.32 2.47
C THR A 63 -6.78 6.48 3.92
N VAL A 64 -5.80 6.71 4.79
CA VAL A 64 -6.02 6.82 6.23
C VAL A 64 -5.83 8.27 6.62
N HIS A 65 -6.87 8.90 7.14
CA HIS A 65 -6.89 10.34 7.48
C HIS A 65 -6.41 11.22 6.32
N GLY A 66 -6.85 10.90 5.10
CA GLY A 66 -6.47 11.65 3.90
C GLY A 66 -5.09 11.32 3.35
N VAL A 67 -4.38 10.35 3.94
CA VAL A 67 -3.03 9.99 3.53
C VAL A 67 -3.04 8.63 2.86
N GLU A 68 -2.58 8.57 1.62
CA GLU A 68 -2.52 7.33 0.84
C GLU A 68 -1.39 6.43 1.36
N ARG A 69 -1.70 5.15 1.56
CA ARG A 69 -0.76 4.14 2.04
C ARG A 69 -0.50 3.11 0.93
N PHE A 70 0.72 2.62 0.84
CA PHE A 70 1.18 1.80 -0.29
C PHE A 70 1.69 0.44 0.16
N ASP A 71 1.59 -0.55 -0.75
CA ASP A 71 2.08 -1.90 -0.55
C ASP A 71 2.70 -2.41 -1.85
N ALA A 72 3.90 -2.96 -1.77
CA ALA A 72 4.57 -3.60 -2.90
C ALA A 72 4.05 -5.01 -3.17
N MET A 73 3.25 -5.57 -2.28
CA MET A 73 2.61 -6.86 -2.48
C MET A 73 1.36 -6.65 -3.33
N THR A 74 1.39 -7.10 -4.57
CA THR A 74 0.34 -6.81 -5.55
C THR A 74 -0.74 -7.88 -5.67
N HIS A 75 -0.53 -9.08 -5.13
CA HIS A 75 -1.58 -10.08 -5.12
C HIS A 75 -2.68 -9.74 -4.12
N PRO A 76 -3.94 -10.09 -4.40
CA PRO A 76 -5.05 -9.75 -3.50
C PRO A 76 -4.87 -10.38 -2.13
N HIS A 77 -5.07 -9.59 -1.09
CA HIS A 77 -5.08 -10.08 0.28
C HIS A 77 -5.94 -9.16 1.14
N VAL A 78 -6.34 -9.67 2.30
CA VAL A 78 -7.21 -8.96 3.22
C VAL A 78 -6.35 -8.11 4.16
N HIS A 79 -6.81 -6.90 4.46
CA HIS A 79 -6.15 -6.00 5.40
C HIS A 79 -7.06 -5.69 6.58
N PHE A 80 -6.44 -5.32 7.69
CA PHE A 80 -7.12 -4.78 8.86
C PHE A 80 -6.51 -3.42 9.19
N ILE A 81 -7.34 -2.41 9.39
CA ILE A 81 -6.89 -1.06 9.74
C ILE A 81 -7.40 -0.73 11.15
N CYS A 82 -6.46 -0.39 12.04
CA CYS A 82 -6.80 0.06 13.38
C CYS A 82 -7.29 1.51 13.34
N THR A 83 -8.49 1.75 13.88
CA THR A 83 -9.08 3.09 13.88
C THR A 83 -8.46 4.01 14.94
N LEU A 84 -7.71 3.46 15.89
CA LEU A 84 -7.08 4.23 16.95
C LEU A 84 -5.66 4.67 16.60
N CYS A 85 -4.81 3.74 16.15
CA CYS A 85 -3.40 4.03 15.88
C CYS A 85 -3.02 4.02 14.39
N ASP A 86 -3.98 3.75 13.50
CA ASP A 86 -3.80 3.71 12.06
C ASP A 86 -2.86 2.60 11.57
N ALA A 87 -2.58 1.59 12.41
CA ALA A 87 -1.81 0.44 11.98
C ALA A 87 -2.56 -0.33 10.90
N ILE A 88 -1.84 -0.78 9.89
CA ILE A 88 -2.38 -1.63 8.83
C ILE A 88 -1.73 -3.00 8.97
N VAL A 89 -2.56 -4.01 9.18
CA VAL A 89 -2.12 -5.40 9.38
C VAL A 89 -2.57 -6.22 8.20
N ASP A 90 -1.63 -6.97 7.59
CA ASP A 90 -1.97 -7.91 6.53
C ASP A 90 -2.56 -9.17 7.11
N LEU A 91 -3.57 -9.69 6.44
CA LEU A 91 -4.19 -10.97 6.79
C LEU A 91 -4.06 -11.91 5.58
N PRO A 92 -2.82 -12.33 5.23
CA PRO A 92 -2.60 -13.12 4.02
C PRO A 92 -3.17 -14.53 4.09
N GLN A 93 -3.48 -15.02 5.30
CA GLN A 93 -4.09 -16.33 5.48
C GLN A 93 -5.57 -16.34 5.10
N MET A 94 -6.19 -15.16 5.01
CA MET A 94 -7.60 -15.06 4.64
C MET A 94 -7.71 -14.93 3.13
N GLU A 95 -8.63 -15.69 2.56
CA GLU A 95 -8.94 -15.60 1.14
C GLU A 95 -10.22 -14.81 0.95
N ILE A 96 -10.29 -14.04 -0.14
CA ILE A 96 -11.51 -13.36 -0.54
C ILE A 96 -12.32 -14.36 -1.37
N PRO A 97 -13.51 -14.79 -0.93
CA PRO A 97 -14.29 -15.78 -1.69
C PRO A 97 -14.71 -15.23 -3.06
N GLU A 98 -14.51 -16.04 -4.10
CA GLU A 98 -14.94 -15.68 -5.45
C GLU A 98 -16.46 -15.47 -5.54
N SER A 99 -17.21 -16.12 -4.67
CA SER A 99 -18.66 -15.98 -4.59
C SER A 99 -19.12 -14.56 -4.33
N LEU A 100 -18.30 -13.73 -3.67
CA LEU A 100 -18.65 -12.33 -3.42
C LEU A 100 -18.72 -11.52 -4.70
N SER A 101 -17.75 -11.73 -5.61
CA SER A 101 -17.78 -11.05 -6.91
C SER A 101 -18.95 -11.51 -7.76
N ALA A 102 -19.22 -12.81 -7.76
CA ALA A 102 -20.36 -13.37 -8.48
C ALA A 102 -21.69 -12.82 -7.96
N GLU A 103 -21.83 -12.72 -6.64
CA GLU A 103 -23.04 -12.15 -6.03
C GLU A 103 -23.20 -10.67 -6.38
N ALA A 104 -22.11 -9.91 -6.34
CA ALA A 104 -22.15 -8.50 -6.71
C ALA A 104 -22.57 -8.31 -8.16
N GLU A 105 -22.10 -9.16 -9.07
CA GLU A 105 -22.49 -9.12 -10.48
C GLU A 105 -23.95 -9.45 -10.65
N GLU A 106 -24.45 -10.44 -9.93
CA GLU A 106 -25.86 -10.85 -10.01
C GLU A 106 -26.79 -9.75 -9.54
N ILE A 107 -26.46 -9.10 -8.42
CA ILE A 107 -27.28 -8.04 -7.85
C ILE A 107 -27.28 -6.77 -8.70
N SER A 108 -26.11 -6.39 -9.21
CA SER A 108 -25.91 -5.08 -9.85
C SER A 108 -26.01 -5.12 -11.37
N GLY A 109 -25.81 -6.27 -11.99
CA GLY A 109 -25.69 -6.39 -13.43
C GLY A 109 -24.35 -5.89 -13.98
N CYS A 110 -23.43 -5.48 -13.09
CA CYS A 110 -22.10 -4.99 -13.47
C CYS A 110 -21.12 -6.15 -13.60
N ARG A 111 -20.00 -5.91 -14.30
CA ARG A 111 -18.91 -6.86 -14.38
C ARG A 111 -17.84 -6.48 -13.35
N VAL A 112 -17.51 -7.38 -12.43
CA VAL A 112 -16.51 -7.15 -11.40
C VAL A 112 -15.13 -7.50 -11.95
N GLN A 113 -14.19 -6.55 -11.85
CA GLN A 113 -12.82 -6.75 -12.30
C GLN A 113 -11.90 -7.13 -11.13
N ASN A 114 -12.16 -6.61 -9.93
CA ASN A 114 -11.43 -7.03 -8.75
C ASN A 114 -12.27 -6.80 -7.50
N CYS A 115 -11.87 -7.43 -6.40
CA CYS A 115 -12.51 -7.27 -5.11
C CYS A 115 -11.43 -7.05 -4.05
N ARG A 116 -11.62 -6.05 -3.21
CA ARG A 116 -10.74 -5.79 -2.06
C ARG A 116 -11.56 -5.89 -0.79
N MET A 117 -10.92 -6.41 0.25
CA MET A 117 -11.59 -6.55 1.54
C MET A 117 -10.71 -5.95 2.63
N THR A 118 -11.32 -5.09 3.45
CA THR A 118 -10.63 -4.43 4.55
C THR A 118 -11.54 -4.45 5.77
N PHE A 119 -10.99 -4.92 6.89
CA PHE A 119 -11.65 -4.81 8.18
C PHE A 119 -11.15 -3.56 8.89
N THR A 120 -12.01 -2.91 9.64
CA THR A 120 -11.65 -1.78 10.48
C THR A 120 -12.07 -2.07 11.92
N GLY A 121 -11.28 -1.62 12.86
CA GLY A 121 -11.56 -1.85 14.28
C GLY A 121 -10.36 -1.51 15.14
N LEU A 122 -10.19 -2.22 16.25
CA LEU A 122 -9.07 -2.03 17.16
C LEU A 122 -8.18 -3.27 17.11
N TRP A 123 -6.89 -3.06 16.80
CA TRP A 123 -5.99 -4.20 16.84
C TRP A 123 -5.65 -4.54 18.30
N GLU A 124 -5.04 -5.71 18.49
CA GLU A 124 -4.82 -6.30 19.81
C GLU A 124 -4.25 -5.32 20.85
N LYS A 125 -3.21 -4.59 20.49
CA LYS A 125 -2.55 -3.65 21.41
C LYS A 125 -3.42 -2.46 21.81
N CYS A 126 -4.34 -2.05 20.93
CA CYS A 126 -5.25 -0.94 21.18
C CYS A 126 -6.53 -1.39 21.87
N ALA A 127 -6.99 -2.59 21.61
CA ALA A 127 -8.21 -3.13 22.19
C ALA A 127 -8.10 -3.34 23.71
N SER A 128 -6.86 -3.51 24.22
CA SER A 128 -6.61 -3.73 25.64
C SER A 128 -6.42 -2.44 26.44
N LYS A 129 -6.51 -1.28 25.80
CA LYS A 129 -6.37 0.02 26.50
C LYS A 129 -7.69 0.55 27.01
#